data_d7dce6106f0a8f2bff79a94f620a1217
#
_entry.id   d7dce6106f0a8f2bff79a94f620a1217
#
_cell.length_a   1.000
_cell.length_b   1.000
_cell.length_c   1.000
_cell.angle_alpha   90.00
_cell.angle_beta   90.00
_cell.angle_gamma   90.00
#
_symmetry.space_group_name_H-M   'P 1'
#
loop_
_entity.id
_entity.type
_entity.pdbx_description
1 polymer ?
#
loop_
_entity_poly.entity_id
_entity_poly.type
_entity_poly.pdbx_seq_one_letter_code
_entity_poly.pdbx_strand_id
1 'polypeptide(L)'
;GTAYAGKSTMVRMLADRCGMIFCGENYHHYILPEGLLDSQIQPNLCYFETMESWQAFVNRTPEEYDAWISGSSREAADIEIAELLRLSADGRKIIVDTNIPLPILHAISDYSRVAVMLSPCSMSVERFFDRPDEEKQFLLRQIQAADNPDATLANFRACIARINSPEHYAEYANSGFFTIVREDTQTDTREETLAALMRHFGLK
;
A
#
# COMPACT_ATOMS: atom_id res chain seq x y z
N GLY A 1 1.19 -6.15 -2.58
CA GLY A 1 0.92 -6.11 -4.05
C GLY A 1 0.99 -4.70 -4.62
N THR A 2 0.82 -4.56 -5.95
CA THR A 2 0.98 -3.28 -6.65
C THR A 2 -0.20 -2.33 -6.47
N ALA A 3 0.01 -1.05 -6.74
CA ALA A 3 -1.06 -0.07 -6.82
C ALA A 3 -2.05 -0.41 -7.96
N TYR A 4 -3.29 0.03 -7.87
CA TYR A 4 -4.38 -0.24 -8.84
C TYR A 4 -4.83 -1.69 -9.00
N ALA A 5 -4.25 -2.64 -8.29
CA ALA A 5 -4.67 -4.05 -8.32
C ALA A 5 -6.05 -4.32 -7.69
N GLY A 6 -6.65 -3.33 -7.01
CA GLY A 6 -7.98 -3.47 -6.41
C GLY A 6 -7.99 -4.03 -4.98
N LYS A 7 -6.83 -4.06 -4.29
CA LYS A 7 -6.68 -4.59 -2.92
C LYS A 7 -7.72 -4.05 -1.95
N SER A 8 -7.77 -2.73 -1.77
CA SER A 8 -8.66 -2.08 -0.78
C SER A 8 -10.15 -2.37 -1.06
N THR A 9 -10.54 -2.50 -2.35
CA THR A 9 -11.90 -2.90 -2.74
C THR A 9 -12.18 -4.34 -2.29
N MET A 10 -11.27 -5.26 -2.57
CA MET A 10 -11.44 -6.68 -2.21
C MET A 10 -11.45 -6.89 -0.71
N VAL A 11 -10.57 -6.22 0.04
CA VAL A 11 -10.54 -6.29 1.50
C VAL A 11 -11.86 -5.82 2.11
N ARG A 12 -12.42 -4.71 1.61
CA ARG A 12 -13.74 -4.24 2.05
C ARG A 12 -14.86 -5.23 1.71
N MET A 13 -14.91 -5.72 0.48
CA MET A 13 -15.93 -6.69 0.06
C MET A 13 -15.87 -8.00 0.87
N LEU A 14 -14.65 -8.50 1.17
CA LEU A 14 -14.45 -9.69 2.01
C LEU A 14 -14.90 -9.42 3.45
N ALA A 15 -14.55 -8.28 4.02
CA ALA A 15 -14.96 -7.91 5.37
C ALA A 15 -16.48 -7.86 5.48
N ASP A 16 -17.15 -7.19 4.56
CA ASP A 16 -18.60 -7.03 4.54
C ASP A 16 -19.32 -8.38 4.33
N ARG A 17 -18.85 -9.19 3.37
CA ARG A 17 -19.49 -10.48 3.03
C ARG A 17 -19.30 -11.54 4.11
N CYS A 18 -18.16 -11.56 4.79
CA CYS A 18 -17.80 -12.60 5.75
C CYS A 18 -17.87 -12.14 7.23
N GLY A 19 -18.32 -10.92 7.51
CA GLY A 19 -18.40 -10.37 8.86
C GLY A 19 -17.04 -10.28 9.56
N MET A 20 -15.98 -9.89 8.81
CA MET A 20 -14.62 -9.82 9.32
C MET A 20 -14.30 -8.40 9.81
N ILE A 21 -13.29 -8.27 10.66
CA ILE A 21 -12.70 -6.97 10.98
C ILE A 21 -11.98 -6.48 9.75
N PHE A 22 -12.31 -5.25 9.32
CA PHE A 22 -11.64 -4.58 8.20
C PHE A 22 -10.46 -3.76 8.69
N CYS A 23 -9.27 -4.00 8.12
CA CYS A 23 -8.10 -3.15 8.26
C CYS A 23 -7.68 -2.66 6.86
N GLY A 24 -7.83 -1.38 6.60
CA GLY A 24 -7.42 -0.76 5.34
C GLY A 24 -5.92 -0.51 5.27
N GLU A 25 -5.42 -0.08 4.13
CA GLU A 25 -4.02 0.32 3.96
C GLU A 25 -3.62 1.37 5.00
N ASN A 26 -2.43 1.25 5.58
CA ASN A 26 -1.91 2.12 6.64
C ASN A 26 -2.82 2.21 7.88
N TYR A 27 -3.47 1.10 8.24
CA TYR A 27 -4.38 1.05 9.41
C TYR A 27 -3.69 1.41 10.73
N HIS A 28 -2.36 1.36 10.81
CA HIS A 28 -1.60 1.85 11.96
C HIS A 28 -1.84 3.34 12.25
N HIS A 29 -2.15 4.18 11.25
CA HIS A 29 -2.46 5.60 11.47
C HIS A 29 -3.69 5.84 12.35
N TYR A 30 -4.63 4.88 12.41
CA TYR A 30 -5.86 5.02 13.19
C TYR A 30 -5.76 4.56 14.64
N ILE A 31 -4.65 3.88 14.97
CA ILE A 31 -4.49 3.24 16.28
C ILE A 31 -3.39 3.88 17.13
N LEU A 32 -2.51 4.65 16.51
CA LEU A 32 -1.41 5.30 17.21
C LEU A 32 -1.94 6.54 17.94
N PRO A 33 -1.79 6.61 19.28
CA PRO A 33 -1.96 7.87 19.98
C PRO A 33 -1.00 8.92 19.44
N GLU A 34 -1.45 10.16 19.40
CA GLU A 34 -0.60 11.29 19.02
C GLU A 34 0.66 11.32 19.90
N GLY A 35 1.83 11.49 19.28
CA GLY A 35 3.12 11.55 19.96
C GLY A 35 3.69 10.20 20.40
N LEU A 36 3.14 9.07 19.95
CA LEU A 36 3.72 7.74 20.25
C LEU A 36 4.93 7.41 19.36
N LEU A 37 4.97 7.95 18.14
CA LEU A 37 6.11 7.74 17.25
C LEU A 37 7.30 8.58 17.68
N ASP A 38 8.49 7.98 17.59
CA ASP A 38 9.78 8.64 17.86
C ASP A 38 10.51 8.84 16.52
N SER A 39 10.73 10.08 16.12
CA SER A 39 11.40 10.41 14.86
C SER A 39 12.86 9.90 14.78
N GLN A 40 13.48 9.55 15.89
CA GLN A 40 14.80 8.91 15.89
C GLN A 40 14.72 7.40 15.61
N ILE A 41 13.59 6.77 15.94
CA ILE A 41 13.35 5.34 15.77
C ILE A 41 12.55 5.06 14.49
N GLN A 42 11.53 5.90 14.20
CA GLN A 42 10.67 5.81 13.02
C GLN A 42 10.77 7.07 12.13
N PRO A 43 11.95 7.41 11.59
CA PRO A 43 12.14 8.63 10.83
C PRO A 43 11.30 8.69 9.55
N ASN A 44 10.97 7.55 8.95
CA ASN A 44 10.17 7.52 7.72
C ASN A 44 8.67 7.68 8.00
N LEU A 45 8.16 7.13 9.09
CA LEU A 45 6.77 7.37 9.52
C LEU A 45 6.56 8.81 10.00
N CYS A 46 7.54 9.38 10.71
CA CYS A 46 7.51 10.76 11.18
C CYS A 46 7.93 11.79 10.11
N TYR A 47 8.18 11.37 8.87
CA TYR A 47 8.73 12.24 7.84
C TYR A 47 7.91 13.51 7.63
N PHE A 48 6.59 13.40 7.54
CA PHE A 48 5.71 14.56 7.31
C PHE A 48 5.66 15.55 8.48
N GLU A 49 6.04 15.12 9.68
CA GLU A 49 6.15 15.99 10.86
C GLU A 49 7.51 16.72 10.90
N THR A 50 8.54 16.10 10.29
CA THR A 50 9.93 16.57 10.38
C THR A 50 10.47 17.14 9.07
N MET A 51 9.76 16.98 7.96
CA MET A 51 10.20 17.48 6.65
C MET A 51 10.31 18.99 6.60
N GLU A 52 11.26 19.50 5.82
CA GLU A 52 11.48 20.92 5.63
C GLU A 52 10.27 21.61 4.97
N SER A 53 9.71 21.01 3.93
CA SER A 53 8.58 21.55 3.18
C SER A 53 7.96 20.49 2.26
N TRP A 54 6.76 20.76 1.77
CA TRP A 54 6.13 19.96 0.71
C TRP A 54 6.92 20.01 -0.61
N GLN A 55 7.61 21.13 -0.88
CA GLN A 55 8.47 21.26 -2.05
C GLN A 55 9.68 20.31 -1.95
N ALA A 56 10.26 20.13 -0.77
CA ALA A 56 11.31 19.15 -0.54
C ALA A 56 10.80 17.72 -0.79
N PHE A 57 9.55 17.43 -0.39
CA PHE A 57 8.94 16.11 -0.62
C PHE A 57 8.70 15.80 -2.11
N VAL A 58 8.06 16.73 -2.85
CA VAL A 58 7.69 16.47 -4.26
C VAL A 58 8.88 16.53 -5.22
N ASN A 59 10.01 17.07 -4.79
CA ASN A 59 11.26 17.12 -5.56
C ASN A 59 12.29 16.06 -5.14
N ARG A 60 11.94 15.08 -4.31
CA ARG A 60 12.81 13.94 -4.01
C ARG A 60 13.21 13.21 -5.28
N THR A 61 14.41 12.66 -5.27
CA THR A 61 14.82 11.73 -6.33
C THR A 61 14.01 10.42 -6.25
N PRO A 62 13.90 9.67 -7.35
CA PRO A 62 13.25 8.35 -7.33
C PRO A 62 13.85 7.40 -6.29
N GLU A 63 15.16 7.45 -6.07
CA GLU A 63 15.86 6.64 -5.08
C GLU A 63 15.51 7.04 -3.64
N GLU A 64 15.44 8.33 -3.34
CA GLU A 64 15.05 8.83 -2.01
C GLU A 64 13.57 8.50 -1.71
N TYR A 65 12.72 8.58 -2.73
CA TYR A 65 11.31 8.25 -2.58
C TYR A 65 11.11 6.74 -2.33
N ASP A 66 11.80 5.89 -3.07
CA ASP A 66 11.79 4.42 -2.91
C ASP A 66 12.34 4.01 -1.52
N ALA A 67 13.44 4.61 -1.10
CA ALA A 67 14.01 4.38 0.23
C ALA A 67 13.04 4.77 1.37
N TRP A 68 12.33 5.90 1.21
CA TRP A 68 11.33 6.35 2.16
C TRP A 68 10.13 5.38 2.24
N ILE A 69 9.56 4.95 1.10
CA ILE A 69 8.45 3.99 1.05
C ILE A 69 8.85 2.66 1.72
N SER A 70 10.04 2.15 1.36
CA SER A 70 10.57 0.91 1.93
C SER A 70 10.87 1.03 3.43
N GLY A 71 11.37 2.18 3.86
CA GLY A 71 11.61 2.52 5.27
C GLY A 71 10.31 2.58 6.05
N SER A 72 9.32 3.32 5.56
CA SER A 72 8.00 3.44 6.18
C SER A 72 7.33 2.08 6.35
N SER A 73 7.38 1.23 5.32
CA SER A 73 6.81 -0.12 5.39
C SER A 73 7.47 -1.00 6.48
N ARG A 74 8.79 -0.88 6.65
CA ARG A 74 9.52 -1.61 7.71
C ARG A 74 9.20 -1.09 9.10
N GLU A 75 9.18 0.24 9.27
CA GLU A 75 8.86 0.87 10.55
C GLU A 75 7.40 0.63 10.97
N ALA A 76 6.47 0.59 10.02
CA ALA A 76 5.07 0.29 10.28
C ALA A 76 4.83 -1.19 10.63
N ALA A 77 5.66 -2.11 10.15
CA ALA A 77 5.39 -3.55 10.23
C ALA A 77 5.18 -4.04 11.67
N ASP A 78 6.03 -3.64 12.62
CA ASP A 78 5.91 -4.06 14.01
C ASP A 78 4.63 -3.53 14.66
N ILE A 79 4.25 -2.30 14.33
CA ILE A 79 3.04 -1.64 14.83
C ILE A 79 1.79 -2.34 14.26
N GLU A 80 1.79 -2.61 12.96
CA GLU A 80 0.71 -3.31 12.28
C GLU A 80 0.53 -4.73 12.81
N ILE A 81 1.63 -5.47 13.03
CA ILE A 81 1.59 -6.82 13.61
C ILE A 81 1.03 -6.79 15.04
N ALA A 82 1.49 -5.85 15.87
CA ALA A 82 0.97 -5.71 17.23
C ALA A 82 -0.54 -5.43 17.24
N GLU A 83 -1.03 -4.58 16.33
CA GLU A 83 -2.46 -4.32 16.20
C GLU A 83 -3.25 -5.54 15.71
N LEU A 84 -2.73 -6.30 14.74
CA LEU A 84 -3.37 -7.55 14.30
C LEU A 84 -3.48 -8.56 15.45
N LEU A 85 -2.44 -8.68 16.27
CA LEU A 85 -2.48 -9.53 17.48
C LEU A 85 -3.54 -9.04 18.47
N ARG A 86 -3.62 -7.74 18.73
CA ARG A 86 -4.63 -7.13 19.60
C ARG A 86 -6.05 -7.40 19.09
N LEU A 87 -6.29 -7.18 17.79
CA LEU A 87 -7.59 -7.40 17.16
C LEU A 87 -7.99 -8.89 17.13
N SER A 88 -7.00 -9.79 17.05
CA SER A 88 -7.28 -11.24 17.04
C SER A 88 -7.72 -11.80 18.39
N ALA A 89 -7.53 -11.04 19.47
CA ALA A 89 -7.81 -11.50 20.84
C ALA A 89 -9.28 -11.83 21.11
N ASP A 90 -10.22 -11.23 20.35
CA ASP A 90 -11.66 -11.51 20.48
C ASP A 90 -12.12 -12.69 19.59
N GLY A 91 -11.23 -13.36 18.89
CA GLY A 91 -11.50 -14.53 18.06
C GLY A 91 -12.19 -14.25 16.73
N ARG A 92 -12.45 -12.99 16.38
CA ARG A 92 -12.99 -12.64 15.06
C ARG A 92 -11.91 -12.72 13.98
N LYS A 93 -12.32 -13.09 12.78
CA LYS A 93 -11.43 -13.06 11.61
C LYS A 93 -11.15 -11.61 11.21
N ILE A 94 -9.92 -11.37 10.76
CA ILE A 94 -9.44 -10.07 10.27
C ILE A 94 -9.09 -10.23 8.80
N ILE A 95 -9.40 -9.24 8.00
CA ILE A 95 -8.88 -9.07 6.65
C ILE A 95 -8.18 -7.73 6.53
N VAL A 96 -6.98 -7.72 5.96
CA VAL A 96 -6.11 -6.55 5.97
C VAL A 96 -5.52 -6.27 4.58
N ASP A 97 -5.49 -4.99 4.19
CA ASP A 97 -4.63 -4.48 3.12
C ASP A 97 -3.36 -3.95 3.78
N THR A 98 -2.23 -4.63 3.58
CA THR A 98 -0.99 -4.34 4.32
C THR A 98 0.20 -4.11 3.41
N ASN A 99 1.12 -3.28 3.87
CA ASN A 99 2.44 -3.03 3.30
C ASN A 99 3.57 -3.74 4.08
N ILE A 100 3.23 -4.67 4.99
CA ILE A 100 4.24 -5.49 5.68
C ILE A 100 5.14 -6.17 4.64
N PRO A 101 6.46 -6.02 4.74
CA PRO A 101 7.41 -6.58 3.77
C PRO A 101 7.29 -8.10 3.61
N LEU A 102 7.47 -8.61 2.39
CA LEU A 102 7.37 -10.04 2.06
C LEU A 102 8.19 -10.96 2.99
N PRO A 103 9.46 -10.65 3.33
CA PRO A 103 10.22 -11.49 4.26
C PRO A 103 9.55 -11.64 5.64
N ILE A 104 8.92 -10.57 6.13
CA ILE A 104 8.19 -10.60 7.40
C ILE A 104 6.90 -11.41 7.24
N LEU A 105 6.15 -11.21 6.15
CA LEU A 105 4.95 -12.01 5.86
C LEU A 105 5.27 -13.50 5.79
N HIS A 106 6.38 -13.90 5.19
CA HIS A 106 6.83 -15.29 5.18
C HIS A 106 7.17 -15.85 6.57
N ALA A 107 7.65 -14.98 7.47
CA ALA A 107 7.98 -15.40 8.85
C ALA A 107 6.74 -15.55 9.74
N ILE A 108 5.68 -14.76 9.53
CA ILE A 108 4.51 -14.69 10.42
C ILE A 108 3.25 -15.33 9.86
N SER A 109 3.23 -15.72 8.58
CA SER A 109 2.03 -16.22 7.91
C SER A 109 2.36 -17.36 6.95
N ASP A 110 1.34 -17.97 6.39
CA ASP A 110 1.44 -19.05 5.41
C ASP A 110 0.71 -18.71 4.10
N TYR A 111 0.91 -19.57 3.09
CA TYR A 111 0.31 -19.43 1.77
C TYR A 111 -1.22 -19.21 1.83
N SER A 112 -1.91 -19.91 2.71
CA SER A 112 -3.39 -19.90 2.77
C SER A 112 -3.96 -18.60 3.32
N ARG A 113 -3.12 -17.74 3.89
CA ARG A 113 -3.50 -16.49 4.56
C ARG A 113 -3.08 -15.23 3.86
N VAL A 114 -2.25 -15.35 2.82
CA VAL A 114 -1.73 -14.20 2.08
C VAL A 114 -2.13 -14.30 0.61
N ALA A 115 -2.63 -13.21 0.06
CA ALA A 115 -2.85 -13.05 -1.36
C ALA A 115 -2.14 -11.81 -1.88
N VAL A 116 -1.43 -11.96 -2.97
CA VAL A 116 -0.77 -10.87 -3.70
C VAL A 116 -1.67 -10.47 -4.85
N MET A 117 -1.96 -9.17 -4.94
CA MET A 117 -2.74 -8.62 -6.04
C MET A 117 -1.86 -7.67 -6.85
N LEU A 118 -1.79 -7.91 -8.14
CA LEU A 118 -0.92 -7.20 -9.08
C LEU A 118 -1.72 -6.50 -10.18
N SER A 119 -1.16 -5.43 -10.70
CA SER A 119 -1.59 -4.75 -11.93
C SER A 119 -0.37 -4.33 -12.73
N PRO A 120 -0.48 -4.12 -14.05
CA PRO A 120 0.61 -3.61 -14.86
C PRO A 120 1.17 -2.28 -14.32
N CYS A 121 2.50 -2.15 -14.34
CA CYS A 121 3.20 -0.97 -13.81
C CYS A 121 2.74 0.34 -14.47
N SER A 122 2.42 0.30 -15.77
CA SER A 122 1.90 1.45 -16.53
C SER A 122 0.63 2.04 -15.93
N MET A 123 -0.26 1.20 -15.39
CA MET A 123 -1.49 1.68 -14.76
C MET A 123 -1.24 2.55 -13.53
N SER A 124 -0.22 2.22 -12.74
CA SER A 124 0.14 2.99 -11.54
C SER A 124 0.70 4.36 -11.90
N VAL A 125 1.57 4.43 -12.92
CA VAL A 125 2.26 5.67 -13.32
C VAL A 125 1.32 6.63 -14.04
N GLU A 126 0.55 6.11 -15.03
CA GLU A 126 -0.30 6.94 -15.88
C GLU A 126 -1.51 7.51 -15.14
N ARG A 127 -2.06 6.75 -14.18
CA ARG A 127 -3.32 7.07 -13.50
C ARG A 127 -3.16 7.53 -12.06
N PHE A 128 -1.94 7.80 -11.60
CA PHE A 128 -1.70 8.16 -10.20
C PHE A 128 -2.56 9.35 -9.74
N PHE A 129 -2.68 10.38 -10.58
CA PHE A 129 -3.44 11.59 -10.28
C PHE A 129 -4.89 11.59 -10.82
N ASP A 130 -5.33 10.53 -11.52
CA ASP A 130 -6.70 10.42 -12.04
C ASP A 130 -7.73 10.12 -10.92
N ARG A 131 -7.28 9.77 -9.74
CA ARG A 131 -8.17 9.48 -8.61
C ARG A 131 -8.65 10.77 -7.95
N PRO A 132 -9.95 10.86 -7.60
CA PRO A 132 -10.48 11.97 -6.79
C PRO A 132 -10.09 11.85 -5.30
N ASP A 133 -8.92 11.33 -5.02
CA ASP A 133 -8.34 11.10 -3.71
C ASP A 133 -7.73 12.42 -3.22
N GLU A 134 -8.16 12.90 -2.06
CA GLU A 134 -7.75 14.21 -1.55
C GLU A 134 -6.24 14.34 -1.38
N GLU A 135 -5.55 13.28 -0.94
CA GLU A 135 -4.09 13.28 -0.79
C GLU A 135 -3.39 13.46 -2.13
N LYS A 136 -3.83 12.73 -3.16
CA LYS A 136 -3.22 12.82 -4.49
C LYS A 136 -3.51 14.14 -5.16
N GLN A 137 -4.71 14.67 -4.99
CA GLN A 137 -5.05 16.01 -5.46
C GLN A 137 -4.28 17.08 -4.70
N PHE A 138 -4.02 16.89 -3.42
CA PHE A 138 -3.15 17.76 -2.65
C PHE A 138 -1.70 17.73 -3.18
N LEU A 139 -1.13 16.53 -3.39
CA LEU A 139 0.21 16.39 -3.97
C LEU A 139 0.31 17.04 -5.35
N LEU A 140 -0.70 16.87 -6.20
CA LEU A 140 -0.75 17.52 -7.52
C LEU A 140 -0.70 19.05 -7.38
N ARG A 141 -1.42 19.63 -6.42
CA ARG A 141 -1.34 21.07 -6.15
C ARG A 141 0.06 21.51 -5.68
N GLN A 142 0.75 20.69 -4.86
CA GLN A 142 2.12 20.99 -4.45
C GLN A 142 3.10 20.97 -5.64
N ILE A 143 2.94 20.01 -6.55
CA ILE A 143 3.71 19.91 -7.80
C ILE A 143 3.44 21.14 -8.68
N GLN A 144 2.18 21.54 -8.82
CA GLN A 144 1.79 22.73 -9.61
C GLN A 144 2.30 24.05 -9.02
N ALA A 145 2.57 24.08 -7.71
CA ALA A 145 3.12 25.24 -7.01
C ALA A 145 4.66 25.28 -7.00
N ALA A 146 5.34 24.31 -7.60
CA ALA A 146 6.80 24.30 -7.70
C ALA A 146 7.33 25.36 -8.67
N ASP A 147 8.59 25.73 -8.54
CA ASP A 147 9.28 26.70 -9.43
C ASP A 147 9.26 26.22 -10.90
N ASN A 148 9.33 24.91 -11.12
CA ASN A 148 9.20 24.30 -12.44
C ASN A 148 8.20 23.11 -12.37
N PRO A 149 6.89 23.38 -12.49
CA PRO A 149 5.85 22.37 -12.32
C PRO A 149 5.98 21.16 -13.27
N ASP A 150 6.39 21.39 -14.52
CA ASP A 150 6.51 20.33 -15.51
C ASP A 150 7.68 19.38 -15.17
N ALA A 151 8.82 19.93 -14.76
CA ALA A 151 9.97 19.13 -14.34
C ALA A 151 9.67 18.38 -13.04
N THR A 152 9.02 19.03 -12.06
CA THR A 152 8.61 18.40 -10.80
C THR A 152 7.60 17.28 -11.05
N LEU A 153 6.64 17.47 -11.95
CA LEU A 153 5.69 16.42 -12.33
C LEU A 153 6.38 15.22 -13.00
N ALA A 154 7.32 15.50 -13.92
CA ALA A 154 8.10 14.45 -14.58
C ALA A 154 8.93 13.65 -13.56
N ASN A 155 9.60 14.33 -12.63
CA ASN A 155 10.36 13.71 -11.55
C ASN A 155 9.44 12.87 -10.63
N PHE A 156 8.30 13.41 -10.21
CA PHE A 156 7.38 12.68 -9.35
C PHE A 156 6.81 11.43 -10.03
N ARG A 157 6.53 11.50 -11.34
CA ARG A 157 6.18 10.31 -12.14
C ARG A 157 7.30 9.28 -12.18
N ALA A 158 8.57 9.71 -12.24
CA ALA A 158 9.70 8.80 -12.13
C ALA A 158 9.79 8.14 -10.74
N CYS A 159 9.47 8.85 -9.66
CA CYS A 159 9.33 8.27 -8.32
C CYS A 159 8.26 7.18 -8.28
N ILE A 160 7.07 7.45 -8.84
CA ILE A 160 6.00 6.45 -8.92
C ILE A 160 6.40 5.25 -9.80
N ALA A 161 7.09 5.50 -10.92
CA ALA A 161 7.60 4.43 -11.78
C ALA A 161 8.63 3.55 -11.05
N ARG A 162 9.49 4.15 -10.23
CA ARG A 162 10.52 3.44 -9.46
C ARG A 162 9.91 2.45 -8.46
N ILE A 163 8.95 2.87 -7.64
CA ILE A 163 8.28 2.00 -6.67
C ILE A 163 7.32 0.98 -7.30
N ASN A 164 7.02 1.12 -8.59
CA ASN A 164 6.23 0.18 -9.39
C ASN A 164 7.07 -0.43 -10.52
N SER A 165 8.39 -0.53 -10.33
CA SER A 165 9.30 -1.05 -11.34
C SER A 165 9.04 -2.53 -11.65
N PRO A 166 9.53 -3.05 -12.81
CA PRO A 166 9.46 -4.47 -13.13
C PRO A 166 10.11 -5.36 -12.07
N GLU A 167 11.16 -4.88 -11.39
CA GLU A 167 11.85 -5.59 -10.32
C GLU A 167 10.93 -5.73 -9.10
N HIS A 168 10.30 -4.66 -8.63
CA HIS A 168 9.31 -4.72 -7.54
C HIS A 168 8.10 -5.58 -7.91
N TYR A 169 7.63 -5.49 -9.16
CA TYR A 169 6.57 -6.37 -9.65
C TYR A 169 6.99 -7.84 -9.58
N ALA A 170 8.20 -8.16 -10.06
CA ALA A 170 8.73 -9.52 -10.07
C ALA A 170 8.93 -10.08 -8.65
N GLU A 171 9.33 -9.25 -7.68
CA GLU A 171 9.43 -9.63 -6.27
C GLU A 171 8.09 -10.14 -5.74
N TYR A 172 7.01 -9.42 -5.97
CA TYR A 172 5.67 -9.85 -5.58
C TYR A 172 5.18 -11.06 -6.37
N ALA A 173 5.37 -11.06 -7.69
CA ALA A 173 4.93 -12.16 -8.57
C ALA A 173 5.62 -13.49 -8.23
N ASN A 174 6.89 -13.43 -7.80
CA ASN A 174 7.70 -14.58 -7.43
C ASN A 174 7.70 -14.85 -5.91
N SER A 175 6.84 -14.19 -5.14
CA SER A 175 6.80 -14.31 -3.68
C SER A 175 6.41 -15.71 -3.18
N GLY A 176 5.87 -16.58 -4.02
CA GLY A 176 5.36 -17.89 -3.61
C GLY A 176 3.97 -17.86 -2.95
N PHE A 177 3.39 -16.68 -2.74
CA PHE A 177 2.00 -16.53 -2.28
C PHE A 177 0.99 -16.65 -3.42
N PHE A 178 -0.27 -16.85 -3.09
CA PHE A 178 -1.36 -16.85 -4.07
C PHE A 178 -1.42 -15.48 -4.76
N THR A 179 -1.37 -15.47 -6.10
CA THR A 179 -1.28 -14.24 -6.87
C THR A 179 -2.45 -14.10 -7.83
N ILE A 180 -3.07 -12.91 -7.85
CA ILE A 180 -4.08 -12.50 -8.82
C ILE A 180 -3.55 -11.29 -9.57
N VAL A 181 -3.64 -11.33 -10.90
CA VAL A 181 -3.27 -10.21 -11.76
C VAL A 181 -4.52 -9.56 -12.32
N ARG A 182 -4.65 -8.26 -12.14
CA ARG A 182 -5.65 -7.44 -12.80
C ARG A 182 -5.03 -6.85 -14.07
N GLU A 183 -5.45 -7.34 -15.23
CA GLU A 183 -4.84 -6.97 -16.51
C GLU A 183 -5.26 -5.59 -17.02
N ASP A 184 -6.51 -5.18 -16.72
CA ASP A 184 -7.04 -3.90 -17.16
C ASP A 184 -8.04 -3.29 -16.14
N THR A 185 -8.51 -2.07 -16.42
CA THR A 185 -9.52 -1.37 -15.61
C THR A 185 -10.89 -1.29 -16.26
N GLN A 186 -11.06 -1.82 -17.46
CA GLN A 186 -12.31 -1.72 -18.22
C GLN A 186 -13.26 -2.86 -17.89
N THR A 187 -12.70 -4.06 -17.66
CA THR A 187 -13.47 -5.24 -17.29
C THR A 187 -13.75 -5.27 -15.80
N ASP A 188 -15.02 -5.38 -15.42
CA ASP A 188 -15.40 -5.55 -14.02
C ASP A 188 -15.21 -7.01 -13.59
N THR A 189 -14.08 -7.30 -12.99
CA THR A 189 -13.72 -8.64 -12.48
C THR A 189 -13.92 -8.77 -10.97
N ARG A 190 -14.64 -7.84 -10.32
CA ARG A 190 -14.73 -7.79 -8.84
C ARG A 190 -15.31 -9.06 -8.23
N GLU A 191 -16.42 -9.56 -8.75
CA GLU A 191 -17.06 -10.77 -8.20
C GLU A 191 -16.23 -12.04 -8.46
N GLU A 192 -15.57 -12.14 -9.60
CA GLU A 192 -14.67 -13.26 -9.93
C GLU A 192 -13.44 -13.27 -9.02
N THR A 193 -12.82 -12.09 -8.84
CA THR A 193 -11.69 -11.90 -7.93
C THR A 193 -12.07 -12.19 -6.49
N LEU A 194 -13.23 -11.69 -6.04
CA LEU A 194 -13.74 -11.95 -4.71
C LEU A 194 -13.96 -13.47 -4.49
N ALA A 195 -14.58 -14.16 -5.45
CA ALA A 195 -14.81 -15.60 -5.37
C ALA A 195 -13.48 -16.40 -5.33
N ALA A 196 -12.46 -15.93 -6.08
CA ALA A 196 -11.13 -16.54 -6.06
C ALA A 196 -10.45 -16.37 -4.70
N LEU A 197 -10.50 -15.17 -4.13
CA LEU A 197 -9.97 -14.87 -2.79
C LEU A 197 -10.70 -15.63 -1.69
N MET A 198 -12.04 -15.72 -1.75
CA MET A 198 -12.82 -16.52 -0.80
C MET A 198 -12.41 -17.99 -0.82
N ARG A 199 -12.25 -18.58 -2.01
CA ARG A 199 -11.76 -19.97 -2.13
C ARG A 199 -10.37 -20.12 -1.56
N HIS A 200 -9.46 -19.19 -1.88
CA HIS A 200 -8.08 -19.23 -1.39
C HIS A 200 -8.01 -19.15 0.14
N PHE A 201 -8.76 -18.25 0.75
CA PHE A 201 -8.81 -18.09 2.21
C PHE A 201 -9.72 -19.10 2.93
N GLY A 202 -10.36 -20.03 2.23
CA GLY A 202 -11.29 -20.98 2.82
C GLY A 202 -12.52 -20.34 3.46
N LEU A 203 -12.97 -19.21 2.90
CA LEU A 203 -14.17 -18.48 3.36
C LEU A 203 -15.43 -19.03 2.66
N LYS A 204 -16.54 -19.01 3.39
CA LYS A 204 -17.85 -19.48 2.90
C LYS A 204 -18.81 -18.32 2.72
#